data_9ccc62c961d3be204feb220acf34803c
#
_entry.id   9ccc62c961d3be204feb220acf34803c
#
_cell.length_a   1.000
_cell.length_b   1.000
_cell.length_c   1.000
_cell.angle_alpha   90.00
_cell.angle_beta   90.00
_cell.angle_gamma   90.00
#
_symmetry.space_group_name_H-M   'P 1'
#
loop_
_entity.id
_entity.type
_entity.pdbx_description
1 polymer ?
#
loop_
_entity_poly.entity_id
_entity_poly.type
_entity_poly.pdbx_seq_one_letter_code
_entity_poly.pdbx_strand_id
1 'polypeptide(L)'
;MQSSTKQNDLIEQRSWTPQYHFYKPNHWINDPNGLFYLNGTYHLFFQLNPDDVVWGNMHWGHATSDDLINWQHQPIALYAEPEGLGYIFSGGAIVDKNNTSGFAKNGETPIVATFTQQSKDETQVQSIAYSLDEGKSFTVYDQNPVIPNPGLKDFRDPKVTWYEKGQFWIKTVVAGQCIHIYKSNDLKTWHKLSEFGHKIGAHGGVWECPDLFPLICSDTDTERWVLIISINPGGPNGGSATQYFIGDFDGEKFVSQDEQIRWLDYGTDCYAGITWDNTPNIKHSRTYIAWMSNWQYANNTPDNTWRGAMTLPRTMYLKKAEQSYYLLTPSAVKLPQDTVRLQYCLSKEQPISVPEAYSLECDISLTQGN
;
A
#
# COMPACT_ATOMS: atom_id res chain seq x y z
N MET A 1 45.26 -14.59 8.39
CA MET A 1 44.10 -15.29 7.81
C MET A 1 42.73 -14.86 8.35
N GLN A 2 42.64 -13.98 9.35
CA GLN A 2 41.35 -13.50 9.92
C GLN A 2 40.78 -12.21 9.24
N SER A 3 41.54 -11.58 8.36
CA SER A 3 41.08 -10.33 7.70
C SER A 3 40.32 -10.55 6.38
N SER A 4 40.53 -11.69 5.71
CA SER A 4 39.87 -11.99 4.43
C SER A 4 38.41 -12.45 4.62
N THR A 5 38.09 -13.14 5.70
CA THR A 5 36.74 -13.61 5.99
C THR A 5 35.79 -12.46 6.32
N LYS A 6 36.22 -11.49 7.15
CA LYS A 6 35.40 -10.31 7.45
C LYS A 6 35.13 -9.39 6.26
N GLN A 7 36.07 -9.34 5.31
CA GLN A 7 35.92 -8.51 4.13
C GLN A 7 35.01 -9.17 3.09
N ASN A 8 35.01 -10.50 3.00
CA ASN A 8 34.05 -11.25 2.17
C ASN A 8 32.64 -11.20 2.75
N ASP A 9 32.49 -11.35 4.07
CA ASP A 9 31.18 -11.22 4.74
C ASP A 9 30.57 -9.82 4.54
N LEU A 10 31.40 -8.76 4.51
CA LEU A 10 30.96 -7.39 4.25
C LEU A 10 30.61 -7.15 2.77
N ILE A 11 31.26 -7.88 1.86
CA ILE A 11 30.97 -7.82 0.42
C ILE A 11 29.68 -8.59 0.11
N GLU A 12 29.44 -9.76 0.70
CA GLU A 12 28.20 -10.52 0.58
C GLU A 12 27.01 -9.73 1.16
N GLN A 13 27.16 -9.09 2.34
CA GLN A 13 26.11 -8.26 2.92
C GLN A 13 25.72 -7.04 2.05
N ARG A 14 26.66 -6.50 1.25
CA ARG A 14 26.37 -5.39 0.33
C ARG A 14 25.65 -5.83 -0.94
N SER A 15 25.70 -7.10 -1.34
CA SER A 15 25.11 -7.60 -2.58
C SER A 15 23.57 -7.59 -2.57
N TRP A 16 22.94 -7.62 -1.39
CA TRP A 16 21.49 -7.65 -1.25
C TRP A 16 20.83 -6.28 -1.03
N THR A 17 21.61 -5.22 -0.81
CA THR A 17 21.07 -3.88 -0.56
C THR A 17 20.48 -3.29 -1.84
N PRO A 18 19.18 -2.94 -1.87
CA PRO A 18 18.56 -2.34 -3.03
C PRO A 18 19.19 -1.00 -3.41
N GLN A 19 19.36 -0.72 -4.70
CA GLN A 19 19.88 0.56 -5.18
C GLN A 19 18.76 1.60 -5.40
N TYR A 20 17.56 1.15 -5.75
CA TYR A 20 16.43 2.01 -6.14
C TYR A 20 15.17 1.77 -5.30
N HIS A 21 15.06 0.62 -4.65
CA HIS A 21 13.91 0.30 -3.82
C HIS A 21 14.07 0.88 -2.43
N PHE A 22 12.99 1.45 -1.90
CA PHE A 22 12.98 1.88 -0.50
C PHE A 22 13.13 0.67 0.43
N TYR A 23 14.00 0.76 1.40
CA TYR A 23 14.18 -0.20 2.49
C TYR A 23 14.63 0.52 3.76
N LYS A 24 14.60 -0.14 4.90
CA LYS A 24 15.07 0.42 6.18
C LYS A 24 16.24 -0.40 6.70
N PRO A 25 17.46 0.16 6.74
CA PRO A 25 18.61 -0.51 7.32
C PRO A 25 18.35 -0.92 8.78
N ASN A 26 18.82 -2.10 9.16
CA ASN A 26 18.80 -2.67 10.51
C ASN A 26 17.40 -2.97 11.10
N HIS A 27 16.35 -3.04 10.27
CA HIS A 27 14.99 -3.27 10.76
C HIS A 27 14.17 -4.14 9.83
N TRP A 28 13.05 -4.66 10.36
CA TRP A 28 11.96 -5.22 9.57
C TRP A 28 11.03 -4.11 9.09
N ILE A 29 10.64 -4.15 7.82
CA ILE A 29 9.52 -3.39 7.28
C ILE A 29 8.60 -4.30 6.46
N ASN A 30 7.28 -3.98 6.47
CA ASN A 30 6.32 -4.57 5.54
C ASN A 30 5.42 -3.50 4.94
N ASP A 31 4.12 -3.55 5.06
CA ASP A 31 3.11 -2.76 4.37
C ASP A 31 3.43 -1.26 4.29
N PRO A 32 3.30 -0.63 3.12
CA PRO A 32 3.24 0.82 3.03
C PRO A 32 1.97 1.34 3.70
N ASN A 33 2.08 2.44 4.44
CA ASN A 33 0.99 3.02 5.21
C ASN A 33 0.93 4.53 5.01
N GLY A 34 -0.20 5.14 5.34
CA GLY A 34 -0.32 6.57 5.53
C GLY A 34 0.12 7.45 4.36
N LEU A 35 -0.02 6.98 3.13
CA LEU A 35 0.52 7.64 1.94
C LEU A 35 -0.23 8.92 1.60
N PHE A 36 0.43 10.07 1.62
CA PHE A 36 -0.10 11.33 1.10
C PHE A 36 0.98 12.19 0.46
N TYR A 37 0.57 13.09 -0.42
CA TYR A 37 1.41 14.10 -1.06
C TYR A 37 0.99 15.49 -0.57
N LEU A 38 1.95 16.31 -0.16
CA LEU A 38 1.70 17.67 0.27
C LEU A 38 2.88 18.58 -0.07
N ASN A 39 2.61 19.74 -0.65
CA ASN A 39 3.59 20.81 -0.90
C ASN A 39 4.88 20.36 -1.61
N GLY A 40 4.77 19.43 -2.58
CA GLY A 40 5.92 18.92 -3.32
C GLY A 40 6.53 17.64 -2.75
N THR A 41 6.10 17.19 -1.58
CA THR A 41 6.70 16.06 -0.86
C THR A 41 5.74 14.88 -0.78
N TYR A 42 6.24 13.71 -1.16
CA TYR A 42 5.60 12.41 -0.93
C TYR A 42 5.95 11.89 0.45
N HIS A 43 4.95 11.55 1.25
CA HIS A 43 5.12 10.90 2.55
C HIS A 43 4.83 9.42 2.40
N LEU A 44 5.74 8.59 2.90
CA LEU A 44 5.65 7.13 2.99
C LEU A 44 5.78 6.74 4.44
N PHE A 45 4.70 6.26 5.03
CA PHE A 45 4.79 5.54 6.29
C PHE A 45 4.79 4.04 5.99
N PHE A 46 5.22 3.25 6.94
CA PHE A 46 5.34 1.81 6.74
C PHE A 46 5.33 1.07 8.07
N GLN A 47 4.88 -0.17 8.04
CA GLN A 47 5.00 -1.07 9.17
C GLN A 47 6.46 -1.27 9.50
N LEU A 48 6.84 -1.02 10.76
CA LEU A 48 8.21 -1.07 11.24
C LEU A 48 8.28 -1.83 12.56
N ASN A 49 9.16 -2.83 12.63
CA ASN A 49 9.67 -3.30 13.92
C ASN A 49 10.98 -2.55 14.23
N PRO A 50 11.00 -1.63 15.20
CA PRO A 50 12.20 -0.86 15.49
C PRO A 50 13.27 -1.64 16.25
N ASP A 51 12.95 -2.82 16.77
CA ASP A 51 13.80 -3.57 17.68
C ASP A 51 14.45 -4.79 17.02
N ASP A 52 13.89 -5.28 15.89
CA ASP A 52 14.33 -6.52 15.27
C ASP A 52 14.11 -6.53 13.76
N VAL A 53 14.64 -7.56 13.10
CA VAL A 53 14.47 -7.87 11.67
C VAL A 53 13.42 -8.96 11.41
N VAL A 54 12.52 -9.20 12.35
CA VAL A 54 11.35 -10.08 12.23
C VAL A 54 10.08 -9.30 12.46
N TRP A 55 8.96 -9.80 11.92
CA TRP A 55 7.66 -9.20 12.17
C TRP A 55 7.29 -9.25 13.66
N GLY A 56 6.82 -8.15 14.19
CA GLY A 56 6.38 -7.99 15.58
C GLY A 56 6.57 -6.54 16.04
N ASN A 57 6.05 -6.18 17.20
CA ASN A 57 6.19 -4.85 17.82
C ASN A 57 5.95 -3.70 16.81
N MET A 58 4.83 -3.75 16.06
CA MET A 58 4.59 -2.85 14.94
C MET A 58 4.36 -1.40 15.34
N HIS A 59 5.11 -0.53 14.68
CA HIS A 59 5.04 0.93 14.71
C HIS A 59 4.86 1.45 13.28
N TRP A 60 4.56 2.74 13.10
CA TRP A 60 4.69 3.38 11.79
C TRP A 60 6.04 4.10 11.70
N GLY A 61 6.94 3.55 10.86
CA GLY A 61 8.09 4.27 10.36
C GLY A 61 7.66 5.36 9.38
N HIS A 62 8.56 6.30 9.07
CA HIS A 62 8.29 7.42 8.18
C HIS A 62 9.48 7.71 7.27
N ALA A 63 9.21 8.05 6.02
CA ALA A 63 10.16 8.56 5.05
C ALA A 63 9.49 9.58 4.13
N THR A 64 10.30 10.48 3.56
CA THR A 64 9.85 11.51 2.61
C THR A 64 10.68 11.49 1.33
N SER A 65 10.08 11.89 0.22
CA SER A 65 10.75 12.02 -1.08
C SER A 65 10.07 13.08 -1.93
N ASP A 66 10.85 13.78 -2.75
CA ASP A 66 10.33 14.73 -3.75
C ASP A 66 10.18 14.07 -5.14
N ASP A 67 10.81 12.90 -5.37
CA ASP A 67 10.92 12.25 -6.67
C ASP A 67 10.51 10.75 -6.69
N LEU A 68 10.10 10.19 -5.53
CA LEU A 68 9.71 8.79 -5.35
C LEU A 68 10.87 7.77 -5.50
N ILE A 69 12.11 8.22 -5.65
CA ILE A 69 13.33 7.38 -5.76
C ILE A 69 14.24 7.64 -4.57
N ASN A 70 14.52 8.92 -4.31
CA ASN A 70 15.43 9.33 -3.25
C ASN A 70 14.64 9.58 -1.96
N TRP A 71 14.77 8.68 -1.01
CA TRP A 71 13.99 8.70 0.23
C TRP A 71 14.85 9.17 1.42
N GLN A 72 14.29 10.05 2.22
CA GLN A 72 14.87 10.52 3.47
C GLN A 72 14.11 9.89 4.64
N HIS A 73 14.78 9.06 5.44
CA HIS A 73 14.20 8.51 6.66
C HIS A 73 13.91 9.61 7.68
N GLN A 74 12.74 9.54 8.25
CA GLN A 74 12.25 10.44 9.29
C GLN A 74 12.13 9.67 10.62
N PRO A 75 11.92 10.36 11.76
CA PRO A 75 11.57 9.71 13.02
C PRO A 75 10.31 8.84 12.90
N ILE A 76 10.16 7.88 13.81
CA ILE A 76 8.92 7.09 13.92
C ILE A 76 7.73 8.03 14.13
N ALA A 77 6.69 7.85 13.33
CA ALA A 77 5.51 8.72 13.34
C ALA A 77 4.46 8.30 14.38
N LEU A 78 4.23 7.00 14.52
CA LEU A 78 3.29 6.44 15.48
C LEU A 78 3.96 5.30 16.25
N TYR A 79 3.99 5.44 17.55
CA TYR A 79 4.55 4.45 18.46
C TYR A 79 3.46 3.50 18.95
N ALA A 80 3.79 2.21 19.06
CA ALA A 80 2.94 1.24 19.71
C ALA A 80 2.75 1.58 21.20
N GLU A 81 1.56 1.29 21.71
CA GLU A 81 1.19 1.43 23.12
C GLU A 81 0.70 0.08 23.64
N PRO A 82 1.61 -0.89 23.90
CA PRO A 82 1.21 -2.26 24.25
C PRO A 82 0.32 -2.38 25.50
N GLU A 83 0.41 -1.43 26.42
CA GLU A 83 -0.45 -1.37 27.63
C GLU A 83 -1.73 -0.56 27.39
N GLY A 84 -1.87 0.10 26.24
CA GLY A 84 -3.05 0.81 25.79
C GLY A 84 -3.84 0.02 24.74
N LEU A 85 -4.12 0.67 23.60
CA LEU A 85 -4.82 0.03 22.47
C LEU A 85 -3.93 -0.91 21.64
N GLY A 86 -2.63 -0.97 21.92
CA GLY A 86 -1.73 -1.98 21.39
C GLY A 86 -0.80 -1.52 20.27
N TYR A 87 -0.47 -2.47 19.40
CA TYR A 87 0.43 -2.27 18.25
C TYR A 87 -0.25 -1.49 17.14
N ILE A 88 0.54 -0.70 16.41
CA ILE A 88 0.04 0.11 15.29
C ILE A 88 0.13 -0.71 13.99
N PHE A 89 -1.00 -1.24 13.55
CA PHE A 89 -1.12 -1.99 12.30
C PHE A 89 -1.38 -1.07 11.11
N SER A 90 -1.56 -1.65 9.94
CA SER A 90 -1.68 -0.93 8.68
C SER A 90 -2.88 0.01 8.60
N GLY A 91 -2.78 0.96 7.69
CA GLY A 91 -3.81 1.96 7.45
C GLY A 91 -3.37 3.04 6.46
N GLY A 92 -4.16 4.08 6.33
CA GLY A 92 -3.97 5.18 5.39
C GLY A 92 -3.84 6.55 6.06
N ALA A 93 -3.54 7.57 5.26
CA ALA A 93 -3.69 8.96 5.68
C ALA A 93 -4.34 9.78 4.56
N ILE A 94 -4.97 10.88 4.93
CA ILE A 94 -5.59 11.84 4.02
C ILE A 94 -5.25 13.27 4.40
N VAL A 95 -5.30 14.15 3.40
CA VAL A 95 -5.19 15.60 3.57
C VAL A 95 -6.60 16.18 3.72
N ASP A 96 -6.98 16.56 4.94
CA ASP A 96 -8.30 17.14 5.24
C ASP A 96 -8.34 18.63 4.90
N LYS A 97 -8.36 18.95 3.59
CA LYS A 97 -8.30 20.33 3.07
C LYS A 97 -9.38 21.26 3.61
N ASN A 98 -10.53 20.69 3.94
CA ASN A 98 -11.70 21.46 4.39
C ASN A 98 -11.81 21.48 5.91
N ASN A 99 -10.84 20.92 6.63
CA ASN A 99 -10.85 20.78 8.09
C ASN A 99 -12.17 20.19 8.61
N THR A 100 -12.68 19.18 7.90
CA THR A 100 -13.93 18.49 8.29
C THR A 100 -13.81 17.82 9.65
N SER A 101 -12.58 17.38 10.00
CA SER A 101 -12.25 16.83 11.32
C SER A 101 -12.30 17.88 12.44
N GLY A 102 -12.16 19.18 12.11
CA GLY A 102 -12.10 20.25 13.09
C GLY A 102 -10.84 20.22 13.97
N PHE A 103 -9.77 19.56 13.53
CA PHE A 103 -8.51 19.53 14.28
C PHE A 103 -7.70 20.82 14.12
N ALA A 104 -7.77 21.50 12.96
CA ALA A 104 -7.11 22.78 12.76
C ALA A 104 -7.86 23.91 13.49
N LYS A 105 -7.08 24.82 14.11
CA LYS A 105 -7.62 25.98 14.83
C LYS A 105 -7.14 27.31 14.26
N ASN A 106 -5.98 27.33 13.59
CA ASN A 106 -5.30 28.55 13.16
C ASN A 106 -5.01 28.55 11.64
N GLY A 107 -5.79 27.78 10.85
CA GLY A 107 -5.63 27.73 9.40
C GLY A 107 -4.65 26.67 8.90
N GLU A 108 -4.21 25.77 9.76
CA GLU A 108 -3.44 24.59 9.35
C GLU A 108 -4.29 23.67 8.46
N THR A 109 -3.65 22.84 7.65
CA THR A 109 -4.32 21.75 6.94
C THR A 109 -4.08 20.44 7.69
N PRO A 110 -5.09 19.84 8.34
CA PRO A 110 -4.87 18.60 9.06
C PRO A 110 -4.54 17.44 8.11
N ILE A 111 -3.56 16.64 8.50
CA ILE A 111 -3.35 15.31 7.96
C ILE A 111 -3.94 14.33 8.95
N VAL A 112 -4.87 13.49 8.51
CA VAL A 112 -5.50 12.52 9.40
C VAL A 112 -5.07 11.12 9.00
N ALA A 113 -4.28 10.47 9.87
CA ALA A 113 -3.94 9.07 9.76
C ALA A 113 -5.07 8.21 10.33
N THR A 114 -5.41 7.13 9.67
CA THR A 114 -6.34 6.10 10.14
C THR A 114 -5.63 4.76 10.11
N PHE A 115 -5.71 4.00 11.18
CA PHE A 115 -4.94 2.77 11.35
C PHE A 115 -5.68 1.79 12.26
N THR A 116 -5.25 0.54 12.22
CA THR A 116 -5.70 -0.46 13.16
C THR A 116 -4.78 -0.49 14.37
N GLN A 117 -5.35 -0.55 15.55
CA GLN A 117 -4.61 -0.95 16.76
C GLN A 117 -4.99 -2.38 17.16
N GLN A 118 -3.97 -3.19 17.46
CA GLN A 118 -4.15 -4.55 17.94
C GLN A 118 -3.62 -4.67 19.36
N SER A 119 -4.53 -4.96 20.27
CA SER A 119 -4.20 -5.21 21.68
C SER A 119 -3.50 -6.56 21.88
N LYS A 120 -3.00 -6.81 23.08
CA LYS A 120 -2.31 -8.05 23.46
C LYS A 120 -3.19 -9.30 23.36
N ASP A 121 -4.51 -9.15 23.48
CA ASP A 121 -5.50 -10.21 23.30
C ASP A 121 -5.99 -10.34 21.83
N GLU A 122 -5.23 -9.76 20.89
CA GLU A 122 -5.46 -9.79 19.45
C GLU A 122 -6.76 -9.08 19.01
N THR A 123 -7.38 -8.26 19.86
CA THR A 123 -8.53 -7.45 19.44
C THR A 123 -8.08 -6.29 18.57
N GLN A 124 -8.68 -6.19 17.37
CA GLN A 124 -8.38 -5.17 16.37
C GLN A 124 -9.48 -4.09 16.35
N VAL A 125 -9.10 -2.83 16.50
CA VAL A 125 -9.98 -1.67 16.47
C VAL A 125 -9.45 -0.61 15.52
N GLN A 126 -10.31 0.29 15.02
CA GLN A 126 -9.86 1.36 14.13
C GLN A 126 -9.68 2.65 14.87
N SER A 127 -8.53 3.27 14.73
CA SER A 127 -8.09 4.48 15.41
C SER A 127 -7.65 5.55 14.43
N ILE A 128 -7.48 6.77 14.92
CA ILE A 128 -6.95 7.91 14.16
C ILE A 128 -5.90 8.67 14.96
N ALA A 129 -5.02 9.32 14.23
CA ALA A 129 -4.12 10.36 14.70
C ALA A 129 -4.13 11.51 13.71
N TYR A 130 -3.73 12.69 14.15
CA TYR A 130 -3.68 13.86 13.26
C TYR A 130 -2.37 14.62 13.40
N SER A 131 -1.97 15.25 12.31
CA SER A 131 -0.83 16.16 12.23
C SER A 131 -1.31 17.55 11.79
N LEU A 132 -0.73 18.59 12.40
CA LEU A 132 -0.93 20.01 12.04
C LEU A 132 0.38 20.66 11.54
N ASP A 133 1.43 19.88 11.36
CA ASP A 133 2.76 20.29 10.98
C ASP A 133 3.25 19.60 9.69
N GLU A 134 2.31 19.38 8.75
CA GLU A 134 2.57 18.75 7.44
C GLU A 134 3.05 17.28 7.54
N GLY A 135 2.64 16.55 8.57
CA GLY A 135 2.98 15.13 8.75
C GLY A 135 4.32 14.87 9.43
N LYS A 136 4.96 15.89 10.03
CA LYS A 136 6.23 15.72 10.75
C LYS A 136 6.03 15.04 12.09
N SER A 137 4.91 15.34 12.77
CA SER A 137 4.51 14.69 14.01
C SER A 137 3.01 14.40 14.02
N PHE A 138 2.60 13.39 14.80
CA PHE A 138 1.22 12.99 14.94
C PHE A 138 0.78 12.99 16.40
N THR A 139 -0.42 13.48 16.64
CA THR A 139 -1.12 13.38 17.93
C THR A 139 -2.19 12.30 17.81
N VAL A 140 -2.10 11.26 18.63
CA VAL A 140 -3.13 10.21 18.72
C VAL A 140 -4.41 10.82 19.26
N TYR A 141 -5.55 10.53 18.63
CA TYR A 141 -6.83 11.06 19.07
C TYR A 141 -7.25 10.44 20.39
N ASP A 142 -7.62 11.27 21.36
CA ASP A 142 -7.89 10.88 22.74
C ASP A 142 -9.19 10.07 22.94
N GLN A 143 -10.08 10.08 21.93
CA GLN A 143 -11.35 9.32 21.95
C GLN A 143 -11.28 8.08 21.03
N ASN A 144 -10.09 7.56 20.77
CA ASN A 144 -9.95 6.26 20.10
C ASN A 144 -10.48 5.12 20.99
N PRO A 145 -11.01 4.02 20.42
CA PRO A 145 -11.14 3.77 18.98
C PRO A 145 -12.35 4.51 18.37
N VAL A 146 -12.21 4.98 17.13
CA VAL A 146 -13.32 5.59 16.37
C VAL A 146 -14.26 4.55 15.74
N ILE A 147 -13.80 3.30 15.56
CA ILE A 147 -14.64 2.15 15.24
C ILE A 147 -14.18 0.98 16.10
N PRO A 148 -15.01 0.54 17.07
CA PRO A 148 -14.72 -0.63 17.89
C PRO A 148 -14.81 -1.93 17.07
N ASN A 149 -14.20 -3.01 17.54
CA ASN A 149 -14.31 -4.31 16.91
C ASN A 149 -15.74 -4.84 16.98
N PRO A 150 -16.36 -5.24 15.87
CA PRO A 150 -17.72 -5.79 15.87
C PRO A 150 -17.79 -7.28 16.22
N GLY A 151 -16.77 -7.85 16.83
CA GLY A 151 -16.68 -9.27 17.17
C GLY A 151 -15.99 -10.14 16.09
N LEU A 152 -15.14 -9.55 15.25
CA LEU A 152 -14.42 -10.22 14.18
C LEU A 152 -12.96 -10.44 14.58
N LYS A 153 -12.41 -11.60 14.19
CA LYS A 153 -11.00 -11.91 14.38
C LYS A 153 -10.11 -10.99 13.52
N ASP A 154 -10.44 -10.90 12.22
CA ASP A 154 -9.71 -10.07 11.25
C ASP A 154 -10.56 -8.85 10.91
N PHE A 155 -10.23 -7.70 11.54
CA PHE A 155 -10.92 -6.44 11.35
C PHE A 155 -9.90 -5.30 11.30
N ARG A 156 -9.28 -5.05 10.12
CA ARG A 156 -8.10 -4.21 10.01
C ARG A 156 -7.95 -3.44 8.71
N ASP A 157 -6.89 -2.66 8.62
CA ASP A 157 -6.36 -1.95 7.47
C ASP A 157 -7.34 -0.91 6.90
N PRO A 158 -7.69 0.12 7.69
CA PRO A 158 -8.62 1.16 7.24
C PRO A 158 -7.99 2.05 6.17
N LYS A 159 -8.72 2.33 5.10
CA LYS A 159 -8.37 3.34 4.10
C LYS A 159 -9.53 4.30 3.90
N VAL A 160 -9.22 5.59 3.79
CA VAL A 160 -10.23 6.65 3.68
C VAL A 160 -10.11 7.35 2.33
N THR A 161 -11.26 7.67 1.71
CA THR A 161 -11.37 8.41 0.46
C THR A 161 -12.53 9.41 0.56
N TRP A 162 -12.36 10.61 -0.01
CA TRP A 162 -13.43 11.59 -0.14
C TRP A 162 -14.41 11.22 -1.24
N TYR A 163 -15.71 11.16 -0.92
CA TYR A 163 -16.78 10.98 -1.88
C TYR A 163 -17.35 12.33 -2.32
N GLU A 164 -16.87 12.83 -3.45
CA GLU A 164 -17.17 14.18 -3.93
C GLU A 164 -18.66 14.43 -4.15
N LYS A 165 -19.39 13.47 -4.75
CA LYS A 165 -20.82 13.62 -5.04
C LYS A 165 -21.69 13.74 -3.78
N GLY A 166 -21.26 13.08 -2.70
CA GLY A 166 -21.99 13.07 -1.43
C GLY A 166 -21.43 14.03 -0.40
N GLN A 167 -20.26 14.64 -0.64
CA GLN A 167 -19.57 15.55 0.29
C GLN A 167 -19.35 14.91 1.66
N PHE A 168 -18.83 13.68 1.69
CA PHE A 168 -18.49 12.94 2.90
C PHE A 168 -17.32 11.98 2.66
N TRP A 169 -16.75 11.49 3.76
CA TRP A 169 -15.70 10.50 3.75
C TRP A 169 -16.27 9.09 3.73
N ILE A 170 -15.66 8.22 2.92
CA ILE A 170 -15.86 6.77 3.00
C ILE A 170 -14.61 6.12 3.59
N LYS A 171 -14.78 5.07 4.36
CA LYS A 171 -13.71 4.24 4.90
C LYS A 171 -13.98 2.79 4.55
N THR A 172 -13.00 2.12 3.97
CA THR A 172 -12.99 0.68 3.82
C THR A 172 -12.18 0.05 4.94
N VAL A 173 -12.66 -1.06 5.49
CA VAL A 173 -11.97 -1.87 6.52
C VAL A 173 -12.16 -3.31 6.15
N VAL A 174 -11.11 -4.11 6.20
CA VAL A 174 -11.21 -5.56 6.02
C VAL A 174 -11.98 -6.19 7.17
N ALA A 175 -12.83 -7.14 6.86
CA ALA A 175 -13.63 -7.95 7.77
C ALA A 175 -13.55 -9.44 7.36
N GLY A 176 -12.41 -10.07 7.63
CA GLY A 176 -12.09 -11.43 7.19
C GLY A 176 -11.83 -11.54 5.69
N GLN A 177 -12.79 -12.08 4.93
CA GLN A 177 -12.72 -12.23 3.47
C GLN A 177 -13.71 -11.32 2.72
N CYS A 178 -14.05 -10.17 3.32
CA CYS A 178 -14.84 -9.11 2.71
C CYS A 178 -14.36 -7.77 3.24
N ILE A 179 -14.92 -6.68 2.75
CA ILE A 179 -14.73 -5.34 3.31
C ILE A 179 -16.04 -4.79 3.86
N HIS A 180 -15.93 -4.03 4.94
CA HIS A 180 -16.96 -3.13 5.40
C HIS A 180 -16.70 -1.73 4.86
N ILE A 181 -17.76 -1.05 4.40
CA ILE A 181 -17.72 0.34 3.95
C ILE A 181 -18.48 1.19 4.95
N TYR A 182 -17.83 2.28 5.40
CA TYR A 182 -18.36 3.21 6.37
C TYR A 182 -18.40 4.62 5.79
N LYS A 183 -19.29 5.46 6.35
CA LYS A 183 -19.42 6.89 6.05
C LYS A 183 -19.13 7.73 7.28
N SER A 184 -18.49 8.89 7.07
CA SER A 184 -18.29 9.92 8.09
C SER A 184 -18.35 11.33 7.48
N ASN A 185 -18.79 12.31 8.26
CA ASN A 185 -18.71 13.71 7.90
C ASN A 185 -17.52 14.42 8.59
N ASP A 186 -16.93 13.80 9.62
CA ASP A 186 -15.98 14.41 10.54
C ASP A 186 -14.70 13.57 10.79
N LEU A 187 -14.55 12.42 10.10
CA LEU A 187 -13.46 11.45 10.28
C LEU A 187 -13.42 10.77 11.67
N LYS A 188 -14.28 11.14 12.58
CA LYS A 188 -14.35 10.68 13.99
C LYS A 188 -15.54 9.77 14.23
N THR A 189 -16.67 10.12 13.67
CA THR A 189 -17.92 9.36 13.81
C THR A 189 -18.22 8.59 12.55
N TRP A 190 -18.31 7.28 12.61
CA TRP A 190 -18.45 6.39 11.45
C TRP A 190 -19.74 5.57 11.51
N HIS A 191 -20.45 5.52 10.40
CA HIS A 191 -21.64 4.71 10.21
C HIS A 191 -21.42 3.68 9.10
N LYS A 192 -21.64 2.41 9.39
CA LYS A 192 -21.53 1.35 8.40
C LYS A 192 -22.62 1.52 7.34
N LEU A 193 -22.22 1.48 6.06
CA LEU A 193 -23.12 1.55 4.91
C LEU A 193 -23.40 0.16 4.34
N SER A 194 -22.35 -0.56 3.95
CA SER A 194 -22.48 -1.82 3.22
C SER A 194 -21.26 -2.72 3.41
N GLU A 195 -21.31 -3.85 2.73
CA GLU A 195 -20.22 -4.82 2.62
C GLU A 195 -19.97 -5.19 1.16
N PHE A 196 -18.75 -5.62 0.83
CA PHE A 196 -18.41 -6.14 -0.49
C PHE A 196 -17.44 -7.31 -0.37
N GLY A 197 -17.60 -8.31 -1.24
CA GLY A 197 -16.59 -9.35 -1.44
C GLY A 197 -17.02 -10.76 -1.01
N HIS A 198 -18.12 -10.96 -0.31
CA HIS A 198 -18.52 -12.28 0.22
C HIS A 198 -18.54 -13.43 -0.82
N LYS A 199 -18.81 -13.11 -2.08
CA LYS A 199 -18.96 -14.11 -3.16
C LYS A 199 -18.17 -13.74 -4.42
N ILE A 200 -17.41 -12.66 -4.38
CA ILE A 200 -16.67 -12.11 -5.53
C ILE A 200 -15.21 -11.97 -5.14
N GLY A 201 -14.32 -12.30 -6.06
CA GLY A 201 -12.90 -12.23 -5.89
C GLY A 201 -12.25 -13.53 -5.45
N ALA A 202 -10.95 -13.51 -5.28
CA ALA A 202 -10.18 -14.63 -4.75
C ALA A 202 -10.42 -14.78 -3.25
N HIS A 203 -10.62 -16.00 -2.81
CA HIS A 203 -10.82 -16.42 -1.44
C HIS A 203 -9.83 -17.54 -1.06
N GLY A 204 -9.84 -17.96 0.19
CA GLY A 204 -8.93 -18.98 0.71
C GLY A 204 -7.82 -18.45 1.59
N GLY A 205 -7.78 -17.13 1.74
CA GLY A 205 -6.91 -16.40 2.67
C GLY A 205 -7.64 -15.23 3.30
N VAL A 206 -6.95 -14.48 4.15
CA VAL A 206 -7.46 -13.24 4.74
C VAL A 206 -7.26 -12.11 3.74
N TRP A 207 -8.25 -11.27 3.58
CA TRP A 207 -8.12 -10.02 2.84
C TRP A 207 -7.41 -8.98 3.70
N GLU A 208 -6.62 -8.10 3.06
CA GLU A 208 -5.83 -7.06 3.74
C GLU A 208 -5.71 -5.80 2.85
N CYS A 209 -5.42 -4.66 3.47
CA CYS A 209 -5.07 -3.40 2.81
C CYS A 209 -6.03 -2.97 1.69
N PRO A 210 -7.33 -2.75 1.98
CA PRO A 210 -8.31 -2.31 0.99
C PRO A 210 -8.07 -0.86 0.61
N ASP A 211 -8.13 -0.52 -0.69
CA ASP A 211 -8.11 0.87 -1.14
C ASP A 211 -9.19 1.08 -2.22
N LEU A 212 -10.21 1.88 -1.91
CA LEU A 212 -11.36 2.17 -2.77
C LEU A 212 -11.33 3.63 -3.21
N PHE A 213 -11.20 3.88 -4.50
CA PHE A 213 -11.05 5.22 -5.05
C PHE A 213 -11.64 5.37 -6.46
N PRO A 214 -12.07 6.60 -6.86
CA PRO A 214 -12.49 6.88 -8.23
C PRO A 214 -11.29 7.13 -9.16
N LEU A 215 -11.45 6.74 -10.43
CA LEU A 215 -10.58 7.13 -11.56
C LEU A 215 -11.42 7.47 -12.78
N ILE A 216 -11.03 8.54 -13.48
CA ILE A 216 -11.59 8.90 -14.78
C ILE A 216 -10.76 8.19 -15.85
N CYS A 217 -11.43 7.38 -16.67
CA CYS A 217 -10.83 6.74 -17.83
C CYS A 217 -10.54 7.78 -18.91
N SER A 218 -9.28 7.95 -19.30
CA SER A 218 -8.85 8.92 -20.29
C SER A 218 -9.41 8.65 -21.70
N ASP A 219 -9.81 7.42 -21.99
CA ASP A 219 -10.32 7.03 -23.30
C ASP A 219 -11.80 7.41 -23.49
N THR A 220 -12.55 7.52 -22.40
CA THR A 220 -14.02 7.69 -22.44
C THR A 220 -14.54 8.83 -21.58
N ASP A 221 -13.67 9.51 -20.80
CA ASP A 221 -14.03 10.51 -19.79
C ASP A 221 -15.07 10.01 -18.78
N THR A 222 -15.06 8.69 -18.53
CA THR A 222 -16.00 8.03 -17.63
C THR A 222 -15.33 7.76 -16.30
N GLU A 223 -15.95 8.22 -15.22
CA GLU A 223 -15.52 7.84 -13.86
C GLU A 223 -15.94 6.40 -13.55
N ARG A 224 -15.01 5.63 -13.03
CA ARG A 224 -15.24 4.32 -12.41
C ARG A 224 -14.56 4.27 -11.06
N TRP A 225 -15.04 3.40 -10.21
CA TRP A 225 -14.42 3.13 -8.92
C TRP A 225 -13.55 1.88 -9.01
N VAL A 226 -12.40 1.97 -8.40
CA VAL A 226 -11.43 0.87 -8.30
C VAL A 226 -11.30 0.49 -6.84
N LEU A 227 -11.38 -0.80 -6.57
CA LEU A 227 -11.05 -1.39 -5.28
C LEU A 227 -9.87 -2.32 -5.46
N ILE A 228 -8.77 -2.07 -4.77
CA ILE A 228 -7.65 -3.00 -4.65
C ILE A 228 -7.70 -3.68 -3.30
N ILE A 229 -7.36 -4.97 -3.26
CA ILE A 229 -7.38 -5.82 -2.05
C ILE A 229 -6.23 -6.79 -2.11
N SER A 230 -5.43 -6.84 -1.06
CA SER A 230 -4.45 -7.90 -0.86
C SER A 230 -5.08 -9.14 -0.25
N ILE A 231 -4.51 -10.31 -0.53
CA ILE A 231 -4.95 -11.60 0.03
C ILE A 231 -3.73 -12.46 0.36
N ASN A 232 -3.76 -13.12 1.53
CA ASN A 232 -2.73 -14.06 1.93
C ASN A 232 -3.30 -15.22 2.79
N PRO A 233 -3.05 -16.51 2.39
CA PRO A 233 -2.61 -16.94 1.07
C PRO A 233 -3.71 -16.80 0.02
N GLY A 234 -3.47 -17.21 -1.21
CA GLY A 234 -4.49 -17.25 -2.26
C GLY A 234 -4.14 -16.53 -3.55
N GLY A 235 -2.91 -16.04 -3.66
CA GLY A 235 -2.41 -15.42 -4.89
C GLY A 235 -2.22 -16.40 -6.06
N PRO A 236 -2.02 -15.91 -7.29
CA PRO A 236 -1.90 -16.73 -8.50
C PRO A 236 -0.67 -17.66 -8.46
N ASN A 237 0.36 -17.28 -7.70
CA ASN A 237 1.57 -18.10 -7.48
C ASN A 237 1.59 -18.75 -6.08
N GLY A 238 0.44 -18.88 -5.40
CA GLY A 238 0.35 -19.22 -3.99
C GLY A 238 0.67 -17.99 -3.12
N GLY A 239 0.69 -18.06 -1.81
CA GLY A 239 1.10 -16.97 -0.93
C GLY A 239 0.35 -15.65 -1.14
N SER A 240 1.10 -14.56 -0.95
CA SER A 240 0.59 -13.18 -0.94
C SER A 240 0.40 -12.62 -2.35
N ALA A 241 -0.70 -11.90 -2.60
CA ALA A 241 -0.94 -11.18 -3.85
C ALA A 241 -1.96 -10.05 -3.67
N THR A 242 -2.09 -9.18 -4.68
CA THR A 242 -3.08 -8.10 -4.71
C THR A 242 -4.01 -8.26 -5.90
N GLN A 243 -5.31 -8.40 -5.62
CA GLN A 243 -6.38 -8.40 -6.62
C GLN A 243 -7.02 -7.03 -6.74
N TYR A 244 -7.74 -6.77 -7.85
CA TYR A 244 -8.48 -5.53 -8.02
C TYR A 244 -9.84 -5.75 -8.68
N PHE A 245 -10.75 -4.84 -8.39
CA PHE A 245 -12.10 -4.76 -8.96
C PHE A 245 -12.32 -3.37 -9.54
N ILE A 246 -13.08 -3.31 -10.63
CA ILE A 246 -13.54 -2.06 -11.22
C ILE A 246 -15.06 -2.07 -11.24
N GLY A 247 -15.70 -0.96 -10.89
CA GLY A 247 -17.14 -0.90 -10.78
C GLY A 247 -17.65 0.51 -10.57
N ASP A 248 -18.78 0.60 -9.91
CA ASP A 248 -19.43 1.85 -9.54
C ASP A 248 -19.68 1.92 -8.04
N PHE A 249 -19.62 3.13 -7.49
CA PHE A 249 -19.99 3.41 -6.11
C PHE A 249 -21.07 4.49 -6.09
N ASP A 250 -22.22 4.17 -5.51
CA ASP A 250 -23.41 5.03 -5.51
C ASP A 250 -23.53 5.96 -4.29
N GLY A 251 -22.53 5.91 -3.40
CA GLY A 251 -22.53 6.61 -2.11
C GLY A 251 -22.91 5.72 -0.94
N GLU A 252 -23.33 4.49 -1.20
CA GLU A 252 -23.72 3.51 -0.20
C GLU A 252 -22.98 2.17 -0.39
N LYS A 253 -22.94 1.65 -1.60
CA LYS A 253 -22.33 0.37 -1.93
C LYS A 253 -21.46 0.43 -3.17
N PHE A 254 -20.42 -0.39 -3.19
CA PHE A 254 -19.62 -0.69 -4.37
C PHE A 254 -20.17 -1.92 -5.10
N VAL A 255 -20.30 -1.80 -6.42
CA VAL A 255 -20.76 -2.90 -7.29
C VAL A 255 -19.71 -3.10 -8.38
N SER A 256 -19.09 -4.29 -8.40
CA SER A 256 -18.12 -4.64 -9.45
C SER A 256 -18.81 -4.78 -10.83
N GLN A 257 -18.12 -4.38 -11.89
CA GLN A 257 -18.60 -4.52 -13.27
C GLN A 257 -18.81 -5.98 -13.69
N ASP A 258 -18.06 -6.90 -13.08
CA ASP A 258 -18.11 -8.34 -13.33
C ASP A 258 -17.51 -9.12 -12.14
N GLU A 259 -17.48 -10.45 -12.23
CA GLU A 259 -16.99 -11.37 -11.20
C GLU A 259 -15.58 -11.90 -11.49
N GLN A 260 -14.89 -11.38 -12.53
CA GLN A 260 -13.56 -11.85 -12.89
C GLN A 260 -12.54 -11.49 -11.79
N ILE A 261 -11.72 -12.48 -11.43
CA ILE A 261 -10.56 -12.24 -10.57
C ILE A 261 -9.46 -11.63 -11.44
N ARG A 262 -9.03 -10.42 -11.07
CA ARG A 262 -7.93 -9.71 -11.71
C ARG A 262 -6.84 -9.46 -10.71
N TRP A 263 -5.63 -9.80 -11.08
CA TRP A 263 -4.45 -9.57 -10.27
C TRP A 263 -3.75 -8.30 -10.73
N LEU A 264 -3.33 -7.49 -9.77
CA LEU A 264 -2.57 -6.27 -10.03
C LEU A 264 -1.14 -6.59 -10.47
N ASP A 265 -0.62 -7.69 -9.98
CA ASP A 265 0.69 -8.23 -10.30
C ASP A 265 0.63 -9.77 -10.31
N TYR A 266 1.37 -10.39 -11.22
CA TYR A 266 1.50 -11.84 -11.32
C TYR A 266 2.84 -12.35 -10.78
N GLY A 267 3.73 -11.44 -10.33
CA GLY A 267 4.94 -11.78 -9.57
C GLY A 267 4.61 -12.19 -8.14
N THR A 268 5.62 -12.63 -7.43
CA THR A 268 5.49 -13.05 -6.03
C THR A 268 5.60 -11.89 -5.05
N ASP A 269 6.24 -10.78 -5.46
CA ASP A 269 6.69 -9.71 -4.56
C ASP A 269 5.96 -8.38 -4.82
N CYS A 270 4.64 -8.37 -4.65
CA CYS A 270 3.81 -7.17 -4.71
C CYS A 270 2.60 -7.33 -3.79
N TYR A 271 2.71 -6.90 -2.54
CA TYR A 271 1.71 -7.14 -1.50
C TYR A 271 1.39 -5.89 -0.69
N ALA A 272 0.20 -5.86 -0.08
CA ALA A 272 -0.25 -4.83 0.85
C ALA A 272 -0.19 -3.39 0.29
N GLY A 273 -0.17 -3.25 -1.05
CA GLY A 273 0.01 -1.95 -1.68
C GLY A 273 -1.23 -1.08 -1.60
N ILE A 274 -1.00 0.21 -1.45
CA ILE A 274 -2.03 1.27 -1.41
C ILE A 274 -1.59 2.47 -2.24
N THR A 275 -2.51 3.41 -2.46
CA THR A 275 -2.26 4.63 -3.24
C THR A 275 -2.01 5.84 -2.35
N TRP A 276 -1.23 6.82 -2.87
CA TRP A 276 -1.09 8.14 -2.26
C TRP A 276 -2.37 8.95 -2.36
N ASP A 277 -2.74 9.61 -1.29
CA ASP A 277 -3.74 10.66 -1.30
C ASP A 277 -3.15 12.00 -1.79
N ASN A 278 -4.00 12.87 -2.32
CA ASN A 278 -3.71 14.25 -2.68
C ASN A 278 -2.60 14.45 -3.74
N THR A 279 -2.25 13.44 -4.52
CA THR A 279 -1.27 13.60 -5.62
C THR A 279 -1.81 14.48 -6.75
N PRO A 280 -0.93 15.14 -7.54
CA PRO A 280 -1.35 15.80 -8.77
C PRO A 280 -2.11 14.84 -9.69
N ASN A 281 -3.18 15.34 -10.34
CA ASN A 281 -4.03 14.55 -11.25
C ASN A 281 -4.73 13.32 -10.62
N ILE A 282 -4.94 13.32 -9.33
CA ILE A 282 -5.51 12.21 -8.56
C ILE A 282 -6.83 11.64 -9.14
N LYS A 283 -7.58 12.43 -9.91
CA LYS A 283 -8.81 11.99 -10.60
C LYS A 283 -8.54 11.12 -11.83
N HIS A 284 -7.39 11.26 -12.49
CA HIS A 284 -7.04 10.56 -13.72
C HIS A 284 -5.96 9.49 -13.53
N SER A 285 -5.19 9.60 -12.44
CA SER A 285 -4.12 8.64 -12.13
C SER A 285 -3.87 8.56 -10.63
N ARG A 286 -3.49 7.38 -10.15
CA ARG A 286 -3.07 7.17 -8.76
C ARG A 286 -1.62 6.70 -8.72
N THR A 287 -0.84 7.27 -7.83
CA THR A 287 0.49 6.73 -7.50
C THR A 287 0.33 5.64 -6.46
N TYR A 288 0.98 4.51 -6.69
CA TYR A 288 0.85 3.27 -5.91
C TYR A 288 2.23 2.73 -5.55
N ILE A 289 2.36 2.14 -4.38
CA ILE A 289 3.54 1.38 -3.94
C ILE A 289 3.08 0.18 -3.12
N ALA A 290 3.88 -0.89 -3.10
CA ALA A 290 3.58 -2.11 -2.37
C ALA A 290 4.82 -2.64 -1.64
N TRP A 291 4.63 -3.53 -0.70
CA TRP A 291 5.71 -4.31 -0.10
C TRP A 291 6.25 -5.32 -1.11
N MET A 292 7.55 -5.24 -1.39
CA MET A 292 8.26 -6.13 -2.32
C MET A 292 8.73 -7.37 -1.58
N SER A 293 7.78 -8.18 -1.14
CA SER A 293 8.02 -9.46 -0.49
C SER A 293 6.76 -10.33 -0.49
N ASN A 294 6.85 -11.52 0.14
CA ASN A 294 5.77 -12.49 0.24
C ASN A 294 5.84 -13.19 1.60
N TRP A 295 4.70 -13.36 2.27
CA TRP A 295 4.64 -14.01 3.58
C TRP A 295 5.17 -15.46 3.59
N GLN A 296 5.23 -16.13 2.43
CA GLN A 296 5.81 -17.48 2.33
C GLN A 296 7.28 -17.53 2.73
N TYR A 297 8.05 -16.45 2.55
CA TYR A 297 9.50 -16.43 2.79
C TYR A 297 10.06 -15.15 3.42
N ALA A 298 9.22 -14.18 3.71
CA ALA A 298 9.66 -12.86 4.19
C ALA A 298 10.57 -12.93 5.43
N ASN A 299 10.32 -13.88 6.34
CA ASN A 299 11.15 -14.10 7.51
C ASN A 299 12.45 -14.85 7.22
N ASN A 300 12.63 -15.40 6.00
CA ASN A 300 13.73 -16.26 5.60
C ASN A 300 14.60 -15.67 4.49
N THR A 301 14.49 -14.36 4.25
CA THR A 301 15.39 -13.66 3.31
C THR A 301 16.83 -13.73 3.81
N PRO A 302 17.84 -13.79 2.89
CA PRO A 302 19.21 -14.13 3.27
C PRO A 302 19.92 -13.06 4.11
N ASP A 303 19.48 -11.80 4.05
CA ASP A 303 20.08 -10.74 4.86
C ASP A 303 19.56 -10.80 6.31
N ASN A 304 20.49 -10.73 7.27
CA ASN A 304 20.19 -10.76 8.69
C ASN A 304 20.22 -9.37 9.35
N THR A 305 20.47 -8.32 8.58
CA THR A 305 20.56 -6.95 9.10
C THR A 305 19.33 -6.12 8.78
N TRP A 306 18.55 -6.49 7.76
CA TRP A 306 17.30 -5.84 7.39
C TRP A 306 16.39 -6.84 6.67
N ARG A 307 15.08 -6.62 6.71
CA ARG A 307 14.09 -7.37 5.92
C ARG A 307 12.95 -6.48 5.46
N GLY A 308 12.53 -6.74 4.24
CA GLY A 308 11.48 -5.99 3.55
C GLY A 308 12.00 -4.77 2.79
N ALA A 309 11.44 -4.59 1.60
CA ALA A 309 11.65 -3.43 0.75
C ALA A 309 10.33 -3.05 0.08
N MET A 310 10.22 -1.85 -0.48
CA MET A 310 9.06 -1.46 -1.27
C MET A 310 9.32 -1.67 -2.75
N THR A 311 8.26 -1.97 -3.51
CA THR A 311 8.32 -1.93 -4.97
C THR A 311 8.72 -0.54 -5.46
N LEU A 312 9.16 -0.41 -6.71
CA LEU A 312 9.17 0.91 -7.34
C LEU A 312 7.73 1.42 -7.43
N PRO A 313 7.52 2.73 -7.19
CA PRO A 313 6.21 3.33 -7.37
C PRO A 313 5.68 3.17 -8.79
N ARG A 314 4.38 2.91 -8.91
CA ARG A 314 3.67 2.75 -10.18
C ARG A 314 2.58 3.83 -10.32
N THR A 315 2.28 4.23 -11.53
CA THR A 315 1.12 5.07 -11.82
C THR A 315 -0.01 4.21 -12.34
N MET A 316 -1.14 4.23 -11.67
CA MET A 316 -2.34 3.50 -12.09
C MET A 316 -3.19 4.39 -13.00
N TYR A 317 -3.58 3.87 -14.15
CA TYR A 317 -4.52 4.47 -15.08
C TYR A 317 -5.66 3.53 -15.39
N LEU A 318 -6.85 4.07 -15.53
CA LEU A 318 -7.99 3.33 -16.01
C LEU A 318 -8.03 3.35 -17.54
N LYS A 319 -8.15 2.18 -18.13
CA LYS A 319 -8.27 1.98 -19.57
C LYS A 319 -9.53 1.20 -19.92
N LYS A 320 -10.08 1.43 -21.11
CA LYS A 320 -11.20 0.67 -21.66
C LYS A 320 -10.73 -0.26 -22.77
N ALA A 321 -11.14 -1.53 -22.72
CA ALA A 321 -11.01 -2.47 -23.82
C ALA A 321 -12.35 -3.15 -24.05
N GLU A 322 -12.88 -3.04 -25.26
CA GLU A 322 -14.19 -3.56 -25.64
C GLU A 322 -15.29 -3.08 -24.68
N GLN A 323 -15.89 -4.00 -23.89
CA GLN A 323 -16.95 -3.71 -22.93
C GLN A 323 -16.46 -3.56 -21.48
N SER A 324 -15.18 -3.83 -21.20
CA SER A 324 -14.62 -3.89 -19.84
C SER A 324 -13.59 -2.79 -19.61
N TYR A 325 -13.41 -2.43 -18.34
CA TYR A 325 -12.32 -1.57 -17.90
C TYR A 325 -11.24 -2.41 -17.22
N TYR A 326 -9.99 -1.92 -17.27
CA TYR A 326 -8.84 -2.54 -16.61
C TYR A 326 -7.83 -1.48 -16.17
N LEU A 327 -6.90 -1.86 -15.27
CA LEU A 327 -5.83 -1.00 -14.81
C LEU A 327 -4.56 -1.20 -15.63
N LEU A 328 -3.92 -0.11 -16.03
CA LEU A 328 -2.51 -0.07 -16.42
C LEU A 328 -1.68 0.48 -15.26
N THR A 329 -0.54 -0.14 -15.00
CA THR A 329 0.31 0.21 -13.87
C THR A 329 1.78 0.37 -14.26
N PRO A 330 2.11 1.29 -15.20
CA PRO A 330 3.50 1.56 -15.56
C PRO A 330 4.29 2.13 -14.37
N SER A 331 5.62 2.05 -14.45
CA SER A 331 6.50 2.72 -13.48
C SER A 331 6.19 4.21 -13.40
N ALA A 332 6.08 4.74 -12.19
CA ALA A 332 5.94 6.17 -11.93
C ALA A 332 7.28 6.90 -11.99
N VAL A 333 8.38 6.16 -11.95
CA VAL A 333 9.74 6.69 -11.88
C VAL A 333 10.55 6.30 -13.10
N LYS A 334 11.48 7.18 -13.49
CA LYS A 334 12.50 6.89 -14.50
C LYS A 334 13.81 6.65 -13.79
N LEU A 335 14.32 5.44 -13.87
CA LEU A 335 15.63 5.12 -13.33
C LEU A 335 16.74 5.77 -14.19
N PRO A 336 17.90 6.09 -13.59
CA PRO A 336 19.07 6.57 -14.34
C PRO A 336 19.43 5.59 -15.47
N GLN A 337 19.69 6.13 -16.67
CA GLN A 337 19.95 5.33 -17.86
C GLN A 337 21.46 5.18 -18.09
N ASP A 338 22.11 4.27 -17.37
CA ASP A 338 23.38 3.70 -17.80
C ASP A 338 23.12 2.26 -18.27
N THR A 339 22.31 2.11 -19.33
CA THR A 339 21.81 0.81 -19.78
C THR A 339 22.64 0.27 -20.93
N VAL A 340 23.24 -0.90 -20.74
CA VAL A 340 23.68 -1.76 -21.85
C VAL A 340 22.43 -2.42 -22.43
N ARG A 341 22.03 -2.01 -23.61
CA ARG A 341 20.90 -2.63 -24.32
C ARG A 341 21.36 -3.96 -24.90
N LEU A 342 20.87 -5.07 -24.36
CA LEU A 342 21.11 -6.40 -24.88
C LEU A 342 19.85 -6.85 -25.65
N GLN A 343 20.01 -7.25 -26.90
CA GLN A 343 18.91 -7.78 -27.70
C GLN A 343 19.03 -9.28 -27.78
N TYR A 344 18.04 -10.02 -27.27
CA TYR A 344 17.97 -11.47 -27.34
C TYR A 344 16.73 -11.91 -28.10
N CYS A 345 16.88 -12.97 -28.91
CA CYS A 345 15.74 -13.69 -29.46
C CYS A 345 15.53 -14.95 -28.61
N LEU A 346 14.47 -14.93 -27.78
CA LEU A 346 14.13 -16.04 -26.89
C LEU A 346 13.42 -17.14 -27.70
N SER A 347 14.20 -18.02 -28.33
CA SER A 347 13.66 -19.25 -28.96
C SER A 347 13.75 -20.49 -28.06
N LYS A 348 14.48 -20.40 -26.92
CA LYS A 348 14.62 -21.43 -25.86
C LYS A 348 14.96 -20.74 -24.54
N GLU A 349 14.71 -21.43 -23.43
CA GLU A 349 15.21 -21.01 -22.12
C GLU A 349 16.74 -20.91 -22.14
N GLN A 350 17.28 -19.71 -22.06
CA GLN A 350 18.70 -19.44 -21.96
C GLN A 350 18.94 -18.48 -20.80
N PRO A 351 19.86 -18.81 -19.88
CA PRO A 351 20.25 -17.88 -18.83
C PRO A 351 20.93 -16.65 -19.44
N ILE A 352 20.51 -15.46 -19.04
CA ILE A 352 21.11 -14.18 -19.42
C ILE A 352 21.96 -13.71 -18.26
N SER A 353 23.25 -13.46 -18.50
CA SER A 353 24.10 -12.81 -17.51
C SER A 353 23.77 -11.33 -17.45
N VAL A 354 23.37 -10.86 -16.30
CA VAL A 354 23.04 -9.44 -16.02
C VAL A 354 23.96 -8.92 -14.92
N PRO A 355 24.22 -7.59 -14.87
CA PRO A 355 24.91 -6.97 -13.73
C PRO A 355 24.09 -7.08 -12.45
N GLU A 356 24.69 -6.78 -11.30
CA GLU A 356 24.02 -6.84 -9.97
C GLU A 356 22.76 -6.00 -9.86
N ALA A 357 22.68 -4.88 -10.59
CA ALA A 357 21.46 -4.08 -10.70
C ALA A 357 21.14 -3.85 -12.18
N TYR A 358 19.92 -4.14 -12.58
CA TYR A 358 19.47 -3.97 -13.96
C TYR A 358 17.97 -3.65 -14.03
N SER A 359 17.57 -3.07 -15.16
CA SER A 359 16.18 -2.95 -15.58
C SER A 359 15.99 -3.78 -16.85
N LEU A 360 14.92 -4.57 -16.90
CA LEU A 360 14.54 -5.34 -18.06
C LEU A 360 13.32 -4.70 -18.73
N GLU A 361 13.46 -4.34 -20.00
CA GLU A 361 12.35 -3.91 -20.85
C GLU A 361 12.24 -4.92 -22.01
N CYS A 362 11.05 -5.43 -22.25
CA CYS A 362 10.83 -6.39 -23.32
C CYS A 362 9.53 -6.07 -24.09
N ASP A 363 9.60 -6.20 -25.42
CA ASP A 363 8.46 -6.17 -26.32
C ASP A 363 7.97 -7.61 -26.58
N ILE A 364 6.70 -7.88 -26.23
CA ILE A 364 6.09 -9.19 -26.44
C ILE A 364 5.09 -9.10 -27.58
N SER A 365 5.34 -9.83 -28.65
CA SER A 365 4.40 -9.99 -29.76
C SER A 365 3.75 -11.37 -29.70
N LEU A 366 2.43 -11.41 -29.49
CA LEU A 366 1.66 -12.65 -29.58
C LEU A 366 1.23 -12.86 -31.04
N THR A 367 1.94 -13.73 -31.76
CA THR A 367 1.42 -14.32 -32.99
C THR A 367 0.45 -15.44 -32.59
N GLN A 368 -0.78 -15.41 -33.14
CA GLN A 368 -1.86 -16.32 -32.83
C GLN A 368 -1.40 -17.68 -32.30
N GLY A 369 -1.53 -17.86 -31.00
CA GLY A 369 -1.34 -19.16 -30.36
C GLY A 369 -2.65 -19.92 -30.36
N ASN A 370 -2.58 -21.19 -30.71
CA ASN A 370 -3.66 -22.16 -30.55
C ASN A 370 -3.99 -22.34 -29.07
#